data_a13ab0c212a1fbfa2322fa2e8225b796
#
_entry.id   a13ab0c212a1fbfa2322fa2e8225b796
#
_cell.length_a   1.000
_cell.length_b   1.000
_cell.length_c   1.000
_cell.angle_alpha   90.00
_cell.angle_beta   90.00
_cell.angle_gamma   90.00
#
_symmetry.space_group_name_H-M   'P 1'
#
loop_
_entity.id
_entity.type
_entity.pdbx_description
1 polymer ?
#
loop_
_entity_poly.entity_id
_entity_poly.type
_entity_poly.pdbx_seq_one_letter_code
_entity_poly.pdbx_strand_id
1 'polypeptide(L)' 'MSISYKKLWILLAQKEISKADLRKRLKISPSTFTKLNKNEHIALSILVKICEELNCDIGDIMEIKKGIE' A
#
# COMPACT_ATOMS: atom_id res chain seq x y z
N MET A 1 -4.63 -16.99 6.87
CA MET A 1 -3.94 -16.14 5.89
C MET A 1 -4.08 -14.68 6.27
N SER A 2 -3.09 -13.89 5.95
CA SER A 2 -3.10 -12.47 6.24
C SER A 2 -2.54 -11.73 5.03
N ILE A 3 -2.73 -10.41 5.00
CA ILE A 3 -2.20 -9.59 3.93
C ILE A 3 -1.07 -8.71 4.47
N SER A 4 -0.20 -8.28 3.56
CA SER A 4 0.91 -7.40 3.92
C SER A 4 1.12 -6.38 2.82
N TYR A 5 1.34 -5.14 3.21
CA TYR A 5 1.69 -4.05 2.28
C TYR A 5 3.17 -3.72 2.37
N LYS A 6 3.97 -4.62 2.91
CA LYS A 6 5.41 -4.37 3.06
C LYS A 6 6.07 -4.04 1.73
N LYS A 7 5.62 -4.70 0.66
CA LYS A 7 6.16 -4.42 -0.67
C LYS A 7 5.93 -2.97 -1.09
N LEU A 8 4.80 -2.39 -0.69
CA LEU A 8 4.52 -0.98 -0.98
C LEU A 8 5.58 -0.08 -0.34
N TRP A 9 5.90 -0.35 0.93
CA TRP A 9 6.89 0.47 1.64
C TRP A 9 8.28 0.34 1.02
N ILE A 10 8.64 -0.87 0.59
CA ILE A 10 9.91 -1.10 -0.09
C ILE A 10 9.94 -0.35 -1.42
N LEU A 11 8.85 -0.40 -2.18
CA LEU A 11 8.77 0.29 -3.46
C LEU A 11 8.88 1.80 -3.29
N LEU A 12 8.22 2.36 -2.26
CA LEU A 12 8.32 3.78 -1.97
C LEU A 12 9.76 4.16 -1.65
N ALA A 13 10.44 3.35 -0.86
CA ALA A 13 11.85 3.61 -0.52
C ALA A 13 12.71 3.61 -1.78
N GLN A 14 12.49 2.68 -2.68
CA GLN A 14 13.22 2.61 -3.94
C GLN A 14 12.97 3.83 -4.82
N LYS A 15 11.77 4.38 -4.78
CA LYS A 15 11.41 5.56 -5.57
C LYS A 15 11.66 6.87 -4.82
N GLU A 16 12.18 6.77 -3.61
CA GLU A 16 12.46 7.94 -2.76
C GLU A 16 11.21 8.79 -2.53
N ILE A 17 10.08 8.12 -2.32
CA ILE A 17 8.82 8.78 -2.00
C ILE A 17 8.49 8.46 -0.55
N SER A 18 8.23 9.50 0.26
CA SER A 18 7.85 9.28 1.65
C SER A 18 6.39 8.86 1.74
N LYS A 19 6.04 8.23 2.88
CA LYS A 19 4.64 7.87 3.14
C LYS A 19 3.76 9.11 3.13
N ALA A 20 4.25 10.22 3.69
CA ALA A 20 3.49 11.47 3.72
C ALA A 20 3.24 12.00 2.31
N ASP A 21 4.24 11.88 1.43
CA ASP A 21 4.08 12.30 0.04
C ASP A 21 3.02 11.47 -0.67
N LEU A 22 3.06 10.16 -0.48
CA LEU A 22 2.08 9.29 -1.11
C LEU A 22 0.68 9.64 -0.66
N ARG A 23 0.50 9.87 0.65
CA ARG A 23 -0.80 10.24 1.20
C ARG A 23 -1.33 11.51 0.57
N LYS A 24 -0.44 12.50 0.41
CA LYS A 24 -0.83 13.79 -0.18
C LYS A 24 -1.20 13.64 -1.65
N ARG A 25 -0.42 12.87 -2.39
CA ARG A 25 -0.66 12.68 -3.83
C ARG A 25 -2.01 12.03 -4.09
N LEU A 26 -2.38 11.07 -3.24
CA LEU A 26 -3.60 10.29 -3.45
C LEU A 26 -4.79 10.86 -2.68
N LYS A 27 -4.56 11.83 -1.82
CA LYS A 27 -5.60 12.41 -0.98
C LYS A 27 -6.32 11.35 -0.16
N ILE A 28 -5.54 10.39 0.36
CA ILE A 28 -6.08 9.32 1.18
C ILE A 28 -6.40 9.85 2.57
N SER A 29 -7.53 9.42 3.12
CA SER A 29 -7.91 9.82 4.47
C SER A 29 -6.93 9.25 5.50
N PRO A 30 -6.75 9.93 6.64
CA PRO A 30 -5.88 9.40 7.70
C PRO A 30 -6.27 8.01 8.17
N SER A 31 -7.56 7.72 8.25
CA SER A 31 -8.02 6.42 8.71
C SER A 31 -7.64 5.31 7.72
N THR A 32 -7.76 5.57 6.42
CA THR A 32 -7.36 4.61 5.40
C THR A 32 -5.86 4.38 5.44
N PHE A 33 -5.08 5.44 5.62
CA PHE A 33 -3.63 5.31 5.68
C PHE A 33 -3.20 4.52 6.92
N THR A 34 -3.90 4.71 8.03
CA THR A 34 -3.66 3.93 9.24
C THR A 34 -3.88 2.45 8.98
N LYS A 35 -4.94 2.11 8.23
CA LYS A 35 -5.20 0.71 7.88
C LYS A 35 -4.08 0.13 7.02
N LEU A 36 -3.54 0.92 6.09
CA LEU A 36 -2.38 0.49 5.31
C LEU A 36 -1.21 0.14 6.21
N ASN A 37 -0.93 0.97 7.19
CA ASN A 37 0.18 0.74 8.12
C ASN A 37 -0.03 -0.50 8.98
N LYS A 38 -1.28 -0.89 9.20
CA LYS A 38 -1.62 -2.05 10.02
C LYS A 38 -1.89 -3.30 9.22
N ASN A 39 -1.68 -3.25 7.91
CA ASN A 39 -1.97 -4.39 7.02
C ASN A 39 -3.43 -4.83 7.07
N GLU A 40 -4.33 -3.87 7.23
CA GLU A 40 -5.76 -4.16 7.25
C GLU A 40 -6.33 -4.07 5.84
N HIS A 41 -7.51 -4.65 5.67
CA HIS A 41 -8.18 -4.63 4.36
C HIS A 41 -8.64 -3.22 4.05
N ILE A 42 -8.39 -2.78 2.82
CA ILE A 42 -8.86 -1.48 2.34
C ILE A 42 -9.53 -1.68 0.99
N ALA A 43 -10.28 -0.68 0.56
CA ALA A 43 -11.01 -0.76 -0.70
C ALA A 43 -10.07 -0.98 -1.87
N LEU A 44 -10.48 -1.85 -2.79
CA LEU A 44 -9.68 -2.12 -3.98
C LEU A 44 -9.45 -0.85 -4.79
N SER A 45 -10.43 0.07 -4.80
CA SER A 45 -10.28 1.33 -5.51
C SER A 45 -9.09 2.15 -5.00
N ILE A 46 -8.79 2.07 -3.71
CA ILE A 46 -7.63 2.75 -3.15
C ILE A 46 -6.34 2.09 -3.63
N LEU A 47 -6.33 0.75 -3.64
CA LEU A 47 -5.17 0.01 -4.13
C LEU A 47 -4.89 0.31 -5.60
N VAL A 48 -5.95 0.43 -6.41
CA VAL A 48 -5.81 0.79 -7.81
C VAL A 48 -5.19 2.18 -7.95
N LYS A 49 -5.63 3.14 -7.14
CA LYS A 49 -5.06 4.49 -7.16
C LYS A 49 -3.57 4.46 -6.84
N ILE A 50 -3.18 3.66 -5.86
CA ILE A 50 -1.76 3.53 -5.49
C ILE A 50 -0.97 2.98 -6.68
N CYS A 51 -1.49 1.96 -7.32
CA CYS A 51 -0.83 1.35 -8.47
C CYS A 51 -0.70 2.34 -9.62
N GLU A 52 -1.74 3.13 -9.87
CA GLU A 52 -1.70 4.14 -10.93
C GLU A 52 -0.65 5.21 -10.63
N GLU A 53 -0.59 5.66 -9.38
CA GLU A 53 0.37 6.67 -9.00
C GLU A 53 1.81 6.18 -9.12
N LEU A 54 2.04 4.93 -8.77
CA LEU A 54 3.39 4.35 -8.76
C LEU A 54 3.71 3.58 -10.04
N ASN A 55 2.76 3.54 -10.98
CA ASN A 55 2.91 2.86 -12.27
C ASN A 55 3.36 1.41 -12.07
N CYS A 56 2.58 0.68 -11.27
CA CYS A 56 2.90 -0.71 -10.94
C CYS A 56 1.63 -1.54 -10.86
N ASP A 57 1.80 -2.83 -10.59
CA ASP A 57 0.68 -3.75 -10.46
C ASP A 57 0.42 -4.04 -8.99
N ILE A 58 -0.75 -4.61 -8.70
CA ILE A 58 -1.14 -4.86 -7.32
C ILE A 58 -0.18 -5.81 -6.60
N GLY A 59 0.37 -6.78 -7.31
CA GLY A 59 1.37 -7.69 -6.74
C GLY A 59 2.68 -7.02 -6.37
N ASP A 60 2.88 -5.78 -6.82
CA ASP A 60 4.09 -5.02 -6.48
C ASP A 60 3.93 -4.26 -5.16
N ILE A 61 2.70 -4.15 -4.65
CA ILE A 61 2.44 -3.36 -3.44
C ILE A 61 1.90 -4.19 -2.29
N MET A 62 1.42 -5.40 -2.56
CA MET A 62 0.88 -6.24 -1.50
C MET A 62 1.09 -7.70 -1.80
N GLU A 63 0.93 -8.51 -0.77
CA GLU A 63 0.98 -9.96 -0.93
C GLU A 63 0.07 -10.60 0.11
N ILE A 64 -0.35 -11.82 -0.20
CA ILE A 64 -1.11 -12.62 0.74
C ILE A 64 -0.13 -13.58 1.41
N LYS A 65 -0.02 -13.48 2.72
CA LYS A 65 0.85 -14.36 3.48
C LYS A 65 0.11 -15.64 3.81
N LYS A 66 0.67 -16.74 3.40
CA LYS A 66 0.11 -18.05 3.65
C LYS A 66 0.94 -18.76 4.70
N GLY A 67 0.35 -19.77 5.26
CA GLY A 67 1.07 -20.64 6.16
C GLY A 67 0.76 -20.33 7.61
N ILE A 68 1.56 -20.94 8.45
CA ILE A 68 1.40 -20.82 9.89
C ILE A 68 2.26 -19.66 10.35
N GLU A 69 1.61 -18.65 10.83
CA GLU A 69 2.32 -17.48 11.40
C GLU A 69 2.47 -17.58 12.89
#